data_44d33f7b6293f841625412b8933b248e
#
_entry.id   44d33f7b6293f841625412b8933b248e
#
_cell.length_a   1.000
_cell.length_b   1.000
_cell.length_c   1.000
_cell.angle_alpha   90.00
_cell.angle_beta   90.00
_cell.angle_gamma   90.00
#
_symmetry.space_group_name_H-M   'P 1'
#
loop_
_entity.id
_entity.type
_entity.pdbx_description
1 polymer ?
#
loop_
_entity_poly.entity_id
_entity_poly.type
_entity_poly.pdbx_seq_one_letter_code
_entity_poly.pdbx_strand_id
1 'polypeptide(L)'
;GENFFYVDSLQHALEEERKAYRMAMKAGDSNLLSYVRQNLASTFEEMGEKDSCLYYARLAYDLNAANRFSCLLTFASAYISVDSLNQAFSLLKQAMPKTAEDRYSVFYFQSQAAMKAQDFKSAKSFSDSAYHYLEDMYRTALQGKAAYYTSFLKKESERAKMQGKAEMQQWVFCLIVLLCFIVVIFILYVYKSYKHQIKLHMEHER
;
A
#
# COMPACT_ATOMS: atom_id res chain seq x y z
N GLY A 1 -23.63 18.87 -15.41
CA GLY A 1 -22.49 19.43 -14.66
C GLY A 1 -21.32 18.47 -14.54
N GLU A 2 -21.56 17.18 -14.21
CA GLU A 2 -20.48 16.21 -13.96
C GLU A 2 -19.63 15.88 -15.21
N ASN A 3 -20.25 15.79 -16.39
CA ASN A 3 -19.52 15.51 -17.63
C ASN A 3 -18.52 16.62 -18.04
N PHE A 4 -18.78 17.87 -17.70
CA PHE A 4 -17.88 18.98 -18.04
C PHE A 4 -16.57 18.91 -17.23
N PHE A 5 -16.65 18.67 -15.92
CA PHE A 5 -15.46 18.51 -15.06
C PHE A 5 -14.61 17.32 -15.48
N TYR A 6 -15.22 16.23 -15.91
CA TYR A 6 -14.50 15.05 -16.37
C TYR A 6 -13.74 15.30 -17.66
N VAL A 7 -14.36 15.95 -18.65
CA VAL A 7 -13.71 16.30 -19.92
C VAL A 7 -12.57 17.29 -19.71
N ASP A 8 -12.74 18.31 -18.87
CA ASP A 8 -11.68 19.27 -18.55
C ASP A 8 -10.50 18.56 -17.84
N SER A 9 -10.76 17.57 -16.98
CA SER A 9 -9.71 16.79 -16.32
C SER A 9 -8.91 15.92 -17.31
N LEU A 10 -9.57 15.32 -18.29
CA LEU A 10 -8.89 14.54 -19.35
C LEU A 10 -8.03 15.43 -20.27
N GLN A 11 -8.51 16.62 -20.63
CA GLN A 11 -7.72 17.57 -21.41
C GLN A 11 -6.46 18.01 -20.63
N HIS A 12 -6.60 18.31 -19.35
CA HIS A 12 -5.47 18.66 -18.51
C HIS A 12 -4.47 17.49 -18.37
N ALA A 13 -4.97 16.26 -18.15
CA ALA A 13 -4.14 15.06 -18.11
C ALA A 13 -3.35 14.90 -19.42
N LEU A 14 -4.00 15.03 -20.57
CA LEU A 14 -3.37 14.95 -21.88
C LEU A 14 -2.27 15.99 -22.08
N GLU A 15 -2.45 17.22 -21.59
CA GLU A 15 -1.42 18.26 -21.66
C GLU A 15 -0.18 17.90 -20.84
N GLU A 16 -0.36 17.41 -19.62
CA GLU A 16 0.74 16.99 -18.75
C GLU A 16 1.47 15.75 -19.33
N GLU A 17 0.74 14.79 -19.85
CA GLU A 17 1.31 13.62 -20.52
C GLU A 17 2.10 14.01 -21.79
N ARG A 18 1.63 14.96 -22.57
CA ARG A 18 2.39 15.51 -23.71
C ARG A 18 3.68 16.22 -23.28
N LYS A 19 3.69 16.89 -22.12
CA LYS A 19 4.92 17.46 -21.54
C LYS A 19 5.87 16.35 -21.14
N ALA A 20 5.37 15.34 -20.40
CA ALA A 20 6.15 14.17 -19.99
C ALA A 20 6.72 13.42 -21.21
N TYR A 21 5.94 13.27 -22.28
CA TYR A 21 6.37 12.63 -23.52
C TYR A 21 7.57 13.36 -24.16
N ARG A 22 7.50 14.69 -24.25
CA ARG A 22 8.62 15.50 -24.79
C ARG A 22 9.88 15.36 -23.92
N MET A 23 9.72 15.29 -22.60
CA MET A 23 10.84 15.10 -21.68
C MET A 23 11.45 13.70 -21.80
N ALA A 24 10.63 12.66 -21.87
CA ALA A 24 11.06 11.27 -22.06
C ALA A 24 11.83 11.08 -23.38
N MET A 25 11.33 11.70 -24.46
CA MET A 25 12.01 11.70 -25.77
C MET A 25 13.40 12.35 -25.68
N LYS A 26 13.52 13.50 -24.99
CA LYS A 26 14.82 14.17 -24.81
C LYS A 26 15.79 13.37 -23.94
N ALA A 27 15.27 12.67 -22.93
CA ALA A 27 16.08 11.84 -22.05
C ALA A 27 16.59 10.55 -22.72
N GLY A 28 15.95 10.08 -23.79
CA GLY A 28 16.27 8.82 -24.44
C GLY A 28 15.97 7.59 -23.59
N ASP A 29 15.16 7.72 -22.52
CA ASP A 29 14.80 6.63 -21.62
C ASP A 29 13.63 5.84 -22.19
N SER A 30 13.90 4.64 -22.69
CA SER A 30 12.90 3.76 -23.29
C SER A 30 11.84 3.29 -22.29
N ASN A 31 12.20 3.10 -21.02
CA ASN A 31 11.22 2.69 -20.00
C ASN A 31 10.26 3.85 -19.70
N LEU A 32 10.79 5.04 -19.43
CA LEU A 32 9.96 6.21 -19.20
C LEU A 32 9.07 6.51 -20.42
N LEU A 33 9.64 6.42 -21.61
CA LEU A 33 8.89 6.65 -22.86
C LEU A 33 7.77 5.63 -23.04
N SER A 34 7.99 4.36 -22.67
CA SER A 34 6.96 3.32 -22.70
C SER A 34 5.81 3.62 -21.76
N TYR A 35 6.09 4.00 -20.50
CA TYR A 35 5.06 4.39 -19.52
C TYR A 35 4.23 5.59 -20.00
N VAL A 36 4.89 6.64 -20.49
CA VAL A 36 4.18 7.85 -20.96
C VAL A 36 3.32 7.55 -22.18
N ARG A 37 3.80 6.73 -23.10
CA ARG A 37 2.99 6.32 -24.27
C ARG A 37 1.79 5.47 -23.87
N GLN A 38 1.96 4.59 -22.87
CA GLN A 38 0.87 3.81 -22.31
C GLN A 38 -0.20 4.69 -21.68
N ASN A 39 0.21 5.70 -20.89
CA ASN A 39 -0.72 6.66 -20.30
C ASN A 39 -1.47 7.45 -21.38
N LEU A 40 -0.75 7.98 -22.37
CA LEU A 40 -1.39 8.66 -23.53
C LEU A 40 -2.43 7.77 -24.21
N ALA A 41 -2.13 6.47 -24.40
CA ALA A 41 -3.09 5.55 -24.96
C ALA A 41 -4.35 5.42 -24.10
N SER A 42 -4.19 5.30 -22.77
CA SER A 42 -5.32 5.21 -21.85
C SER A 42 -6.16 6.50 -21.83
N THR A 43 -5.52 7.65 -21.82
CA THR A 43 -6.22 8.95 -21.85
C THR A 43 -7.00 9.13 -23.17
N PHE A 44 -6.43 8.73 -24.31
CA PHE A 44 -7.13 8.74 -25.59
C PHE A 44 -8.27 7.73 -25.64
N GLU A 45 -8.15 6.58 -24.98
CA GLU A 45 -9.24 5.59 -24.83
C GLU A 45 -10.43 6.21 -24.07
N GLU A 46 -10.16 6.88 -22.96
CA GLU A 46 -11.18 7.56 -22.15
C GLU A 46 -11.84 8.73 -22.89
N MET A 47 -11.09 9.41 -23.75
CA MET A 47 -11.61 10.45 -24.62
C MET A 47 -12.41 9.90 -25.83
N GLY A 48 -12.39 8.59 -26.06
CA GLY A 48 -13.01 7.95 -27.21
C GLY A 48 -12.23 8.11 -28.53
N GLU A 49 -10.99 8.59 -28.46
CA GLU A 49 -10.09 8.80 -29.59
C GLU A 49 -9.36 7.50 -29.97
N LYS A 50 -10.09 6.58 -30.59
CA LYS A 50 -9.67 5.21 -30.84
C LYS A 50 -8.38 5.08 -31.64
N ASP A 51 -8.20 5.90 -32.68
CA ASP A 51 -7.02 5.86 -33.56
C ASP A 51 -5.77 6.33 -32.82
N SER A 52 -5.89 7.39 -32.03
CA SER A 52 -4.83 7.90 -31.16
C SER A 52 -4.45 6.87 -30.09
N CYS A 53 -5.45 6.25 -29.43
CA CYS A 53 -5.26 5.17 -28.47
C CYS A 53 -4.46 4.02 -29.10
N LEU A 54 -4.89 3.50 -30.25
CA LEU A 54 -4.22 2.39 -30.92
C LEU A 54 -2.78 2.74 -31.33
N TYR A 55 -2.55 3.95 -31.80
CA TYR A 55 -1.23 4.44 -32.20
C TYR A 55 -0.26 4.46 -31.01
N TYR A 56 -0.65 5.08 -29.91
CA TYR A 56 0.23 5.18 -28.74
C TYR A 56 0.39 3.85 -28.02
N ALA A 57 -0.65 3.00 -27.93
CA ALA A 57 -0.56 1.67 -27.38
C ALA A 57 0.44 0.78 -28.14
N ARG A 58 0.41 0.82 -29.47
CA ARG A 58 1.39 0.14 -30.32
C ARG A 58 2.81 0.65 -30.07
N LEU A 59 3.01 1.96 -30.08
CA LEU A 59 4.32 2.58 -29.85
C LEU A 59 4.88 2.24 -28.45
N ALA A 60 4.04 2.08 -27.42
CA ALA A 60 4.46 1.64 -26.10
C ALA A 60 4.90 0.17 -26.13
N TYR A 61 4.12 -0.69 -26.75
CA TYR A 61 4.39 -2.14 -26.85
C TYR A 61 5.67 -2.45 -27.63
N ASP A 62 5.92 -1.73 -28.72
CA ASP A 62 7.07 -1.95 -29.61
C ASP A 62 8.41 -1.61 -28.94
N LEU A 63 8.43 -0.79 -27.88
CA LEU A 63 9.64 -0.47 -27.12
C LEU A 63 10.22 -1.66 -26.34
N ASN A 64 9.44 -2.72 -26.11
CA ASN A 64 9.84 -3.91 -25.36
C ASN A 64 10.47 -3.56 -23.99
N ALA A 65 9.91 -2.56 -23.31
CA ALA A 65 10.40 -2.03 -22.04
C ALA A 65 9.99 -2.90 -20.84
N ALA A 66 10.41 -2.51 -19.64
CA ALA A 66 10.15 -3.26 -18.40
C ALA A 66 8.66 -3.49 -18.12
N ASN A 67 7.77 -2.57 -18.56
CA ASN A 67 6.31 -2.66 -18.42
C ASN A 67 5.62 -3.36 -19.61
N ARG A 68 6.34 -4.20 -20.37
CA ARG A 68 5.83 -4.86 -21.58
C ARG A 68 4.48 -5.55 -21.40
N PHE A 69 4.29 -6.24 -20.26
CA PHE A 69 3.02 -6.93 -19.99
C PHE A 69 1.85 -5.94 -19.91
N SER A 70 2.01 -4.82 -19.21
CA SER A 70 1.01 -3.77 -19.12
C SER A 70 0.76 -3.13 -20.49
N CYS A 71 1.81 -2.86 -21.27
CA CYS A 71 1.67 -2.36 -22.63
C CYS A 71 0.93 -3.32 -23.56
N LEU A 72 1.13 -4.64 -23.38
CA LEU A 72 0.38 -5.67 -24.11
C LEU A 72 -1.12 -5.58 -23.80
N LEU A 73 -1.50 -5.42 -22.53
CA LEU A 73 -2.90 -5.29 -22.14
C LEU A 73 -3.53 -3.99 -22.71
N THR A 74 -2.82 -2.86 -22.62
CA THR A 74 -3.28 -1.59 -23.20
C THR A 74 -3.44 -1.70 -24.72
N PHE A 75 -2.53 -2.38 -25.41
CA PHE A 75 -2.63 -2.58 -26.85
C PHE A 75 -3.78 -3.54 -27.21
N ALA A 76 -4.04 -4.58 -26.40
CA ALA A 76 -5.20 -5.43 -26.57
C ALA A 76 -6.51 -4.66 -26.36
N SER A 77 -6.60 -3.80 -25.35
CA SER A 77 -7.74 -2.88 -25.14
C SER A 77 -7.97 -1.97 -26.34
N ALA A 78 -6.91 -1.36 -26.86
CA ALA A 78 -7.00 -0.53 -28.05
C ALA A 78 -7.53 -1.31 -29.28
N TYR A 79 -7.11 -2.56 -29.48
CA TYR A 79 -7.69 -3.41 -30.52
C TYR A 79 -9.16 -3.73 -30.28
N ILE A 80 -9.57 -3.97 -29.03
CA ILE A 80 -10.98 -4.17 -28.68
C ILE A 80 -11.79 -2.92 -28.99
N SER A 81 -11.26 -1.72 -28.71
CA SER A 81 -11.97 -0.45 -28.96
C SER A 81 -12.26 -0.20 -30.44
N VAL A 82 -11.37 -0.63 -31.33
CA VAL A 82 -11.51 -0.50 -32.79
C VAL A 82 -12.12 -1.76 -33.47
N ASP A 83 -12.73 -2.65 -32.71
CA ASP A 83 -13.37 -3.88 -33.21
C ASP A 83 -12.41 -4.89 -33.90
N SER A 84 -11.10 -4.74 -33.68
CA SER A 84 -10.08 -5.66 -34.20
C SER A 84 -9.88 -6.85 -33.29
N LEU A 85 -10.95 -7.63 -33.07
CA LEU A 85 -11.04 -8.65 -32.00
C LEU A 85 -10.08 -9.82 -32.20
N ASN A 86 -9.81 -10.23 -33.45
CA ASN A 86 -8.84 -11.30 -33.74
C ASN A 86 -7.42 -10.91 -33.31
N GLN A 87 -7.03 -9.64 -33.54
CA GLN A 87 -5.75 -9.11 -33.12
C GLN A 87 -5.67 -9.02 -31.60
N ALA A 88 -6.75 -8.57 -30.95
CA ALA A 88 -6.84 -8.55 -29.50
C ALA A 88 -6.65 -9.93 -28.87
N PHE A 89 -7.38 -10.95 -29.35
CA PHE A 89 -7.22 -12.33 -28.87
C PHE A 89 -5.83 -12.89 -29.14
N SER A 90 -5.26 -12.64 -30.33
CA SER A 90 -3.90 -13.08 -30.68
C SER A 90 -2.87 -12.48 -29.71
N LEU A 91 -3.03 -11.21 -29.33
CA LEU A 91 -2.15 -10.51 -28.43
C LEU A 91 -2.31 -11.02 -27.00
N LEU A 92 -3.55 -11.16 -26.49
CA LEU A 92 -3.85 -11.69 -25.16
C LEU A 92 -3.37 -13.15 -24.97
N LYS A 93 -3.37 -13.95 -26.04
CA LYS A 93 -2.82 -15.31 -26.02
C LYS A 93 -1.30 -15.35 -25.80
N GLN A 94 -0.60 -14.29 -26.15
CA GLN A 94 0.86 -14.15 -25.93
C GLN A 94 1.18 -13.64 -24.53
N ALA A 95 0.18 -13.21 -23.76
CA ALA A 95 0.38 -12.72 -22.41
C ALA A 95 0.93 -13.85 -21.50
N MET A 96 1.93 -13.50 -20.70
CA MET A 96 2.53 -14.39 -19.70
C MET A 96 2.28 -13.84 -18.30
N PRO A 97 1.09 -14.05 -17.73
CA PRO A 97 0.72 -13.54 -16.43
C PRO A 97 1.54 -14.21 -15.32
N LYS A 98 2.13 -13.39 -14.43
CA LYS A 98 2.95 -13.87 -13.32
C LYS A 98 2.20 -13.85 -11.99
N THR A 99 1.31 -12.87 -11.81
CA THR A 99 0.55 -12.64 -10.58
C THR A 99 -0.93 -12.99 -10.76
N ALA A 100 -1.69 -13.04 -9.67
CA ALA A 100 -3.16 -13.17 -9.73
C ALA A 100 -3.79 -11.94 -10.41
N GLU A 101 -3.24 -10.74 -10.18
CA GLU A 101 -3.66 -9.50 -10.84
C GLU A 101 -3.45 -9.55 -12.35
N ASP A 102 -2.29 -10.04 -12.80
CA ASP A 102 -2.03 -10.23 -14.23
C ASP A 102 -3.05 -11.17 -14.86
N ARG A 103 -3.37 -12.29 -14.19
CA ARG A 103 -4.36 -13.27 -14.67
C ARG A 103 -5.76 -12.70 -14.72
N TYR A 104 -6.15 -11.98 -13.66
CA TYR A 104 -7.40 -11.21 -13.66
C TYR A 104 -7.49 -10.32 -14.90
N SER A 105 -6.46 -9.52 -15.15
CA SER A 105 -6.43 -8.55 -16.25
C SER A 105 -6.54 -9.26 -17.62
N VAL A 106 -5.83 -10.35 -17.85
CA VAL A 106 -5.91 -11.11 -19.10
C VAL A 106 -7.32 -11.65 -19.31
N PHE A 107 -7.91 -12.30 -18.31
CA PHE A 107 -9.26 -12.86 -18.44
C PHE A 107 -10.32 -11.75 -18.58
N TYR A 108 -10.13 -10.63 -17.91
CA TYR A 108 -11.00 -9.47 -18.06
C TYR A 108 -11.03 -8.97 -19.52
N PHE A 109 -9.89 -8.74 -20.16
CA PHE A 109 -9.84 -8.30 -21.55
C PHE A 109 -10.31 -9.39 -22.52
N GLN A 110 -10.05 -10.67 -22.26
CA GLN A 110 -10.62 -11.77 -23.05
C GLN A 110 -12.15 -11.78 -22.97
N SER A 111 -12.71 -11.56 -21.77
CA SER A 111 -14.17 -11.43 -21.60
C SER A 111 -14.74 -10.26 -22.39
N GLN A 112 -14.09 -9.10 -22.33
CA GLN A 112 -14.51 -7.90 -23.10
C GLN A 112 -14.48 -8.15 -24.62
N ALA A 113 -13.41 -8.76 -25.12
CA ALA A 113 -13.29 -9.11 -26.53
C ALA A 113 -14.37 -10.11 -26.98
N ALA A 114 -14.62 -11.14 -26.17
CA ALA A 114 -15.64 -12.15 -26.45
C ALA A 114 -17.07 -11.56 -26.40
N MET A 115 -17.33 -10.65 -25.43
CA MET A 115 -18.60 -9.94 -25.35
C MET A 115 -18.85 -9.11 -26.61
N LYS A 116 -17.83 -8.39 -27.07
CA LYS A 116 -17.90 -7.57 -28.28
C LYS A 116 -18.04 -8.42 -29.55
N ALA A 117 -17.45 -9.62 -29.57
CA ALA A 117 -17.63 -10.61 -30.62
C ALA A 117 -18.99 -11.32 -30.55
N GLN A 118 -19.85 -11.02 -29.60
CA GLN A 118 -21.14 -11.69 -29.31
C GLN A 118 -21.00 -13.18 -28.98
N ASP A 119 -19.80 -13.65 -28.62
CA ASP A 119 -19.57 -14.98 -28.07
C ASP A 119 -19.83 -14.97 -26.55
N PHE A 120 -21.10 -14.96 -26.19
CA PHE A 120 -21.53 -14.86 -24.78
C PHE A 120 -21.09 -16.07 -23.94
N LYS A 121 -20.90 -17.24 -24.55
CA LYS A 121 -20.43 -18.42 -23.85
C LYS A 121 -18.98 -18.26 -23.40
N SER A 122 -18.11 -17.89 -24.31
CA SER A 122 -16.70 -17.60 -23.98
C SER A 122 -16.58 -16.40 -23.07
N ALA A 123 -17.36 -15.33 -23.30
CA ALA A 123 -17.37 -14.14 -22.46
C ALA A 123 -17.69 -14.49 -21.01
N LYS A 124 -18.73 -15.33 -20.76
CA LYS A 124 -19.08 -15.81 -19.43
C LYS A 124 -17.94 -16.62 -18.81
N SER A 125 -17.35 -17.56 -19.54
CA SER A 125 -16.25 -18.40 -19.04
C SER A 125 -15.02 -17.57 -18.62
N PHE A 126 -14.65 -16.57 -19.43
CA PHE A 126 -13.55 -15.66 -19.11
C PHE A 126 -13.89 -14.75 -17.93
N SER A 127 -15.14 -14.26 -17.85
CA SER A 127 -15.60 -13.45 -16.72
C SER A 127 -15.57 -14.24 -15.40
N ASP A 128 -16.04 -15.49 -15.41
CA ASP A 128 -15.99 -16.37 -14.23
C ASP A 128 -14.54 -16.61 -13.78
N SER A 129 -13.62 -16.79 -14.74
CA SER A 129 -12.18 -16.91 -14.44
C SER A 129 -11.59 -15.63 -13.87
N ALA A 130 -11.92 -14.47 -14.42
CA ALA A 130 -11.49 -13.16 -13.90
C ALA A 130 -12.00 -12.96 -12.46
N TYR A 131 -13.29 -13.25 -12.22
CA TYR A 131 -13.89 -13.13 -10.89
C TYR A 131 -13.19 -14.01 -9.84
N HIS A 132 -12.83 -15.24 -10.20
CA HIS A 132 -12.09 -16.14 -9.31
C HIS A 132 -10.75 -15.52 -8.85
N TYR A 133 -9.97 -14.93 -9.76
CA TYR A 133 -8.72 -14.27 -9.40
C TYR A 133 -8.93 -12.99 -8.59
N LEU A 134 -9.98 -12.22 -8.90
CA LEU A 134 -10.35 -11.03 -8.12
C LEU A 134 -10.72 -11.41 -6.67
N GLU A 135 -11.50 -12.47 -6.49
CA GLU A 135 -11.86 -12.99 -5.16
C GLU A 135 -10.62 -13.44 -4.37
N ASP A 136 -9.69 -14.14 -5.02
CA ASP A 136 -8.44 -14.57 -4.39
C ASP A 136 -7.56 -13.39 -3.95
N MET A 137 -7.44 -12.36 -4.79
CA MET A 137 -6.74 -11.11 -4.47
C MET A 137 -7.38 -10.41 -3.26
N TYR A 138 -8.71 -10.32 -3.25
CA TYR A 138 -9.45 -9.68 -2.15
C TYR A 138 -9.27 -10.44 -0.83
N ARG A 139 -9.38 -11.78 -0.87
CA ARG A 139 -9.14 -12.65 0.29
C ARG A 139 -7.72 -12.49 0.84
N THR A 140 -6.72 -12.48 -0.04
CA THR A 140 -5.32 -12.29 0.34
C THR A 140 -5.09 -10.92 0.98
N ALA A 141 -5.69 -9.87 0.42
CA ALA A 141 -5.60 -8.51 0.98
C ALA A 141 -6.25 -8.41 2.38
N LEU A 142 -7.40 -9.07 2.59
CA LEU A 142 -8.07 -9.14 3.89
C LEU A 142 -7.22 -9.88 4.93
N GLN A 143 -6.62 -11.01 4.55
CA GLN A 143 -5.72 -11.77 5.44
C GLN A 143 -4.49 -10.93 5.83
N GLY A 144 -3.89 -10.22 4.88
CA GLY A 144 -2.78 -9.32 5.14
C GLY A 144 -3.15 -8.20 6.12
N LYS A 145 -4.32 -7.57 5.95
CA LYS A 145 -4.82 -6.57 6.91
C LYS A 145 -5.05 -7.16 8.29
N ALA A 146 -5.68 -8.33 8.39
CA ALA A 146 -5.92 -9.01 9.67
C ALA A 146 -4.61 -9.34 10.40
N ALA A 147 -3.61 -9.87 9.69
CA ALA A 147 -2.29 -10.15 10.23
C ALA A 147 -1.58 -8.87 10.72
N TYR A 148 -1.68 -7.78 9.96
CA TYR A 148 -1.16 -6.48 10.38
C TYR A 148 -1.79 -5.99 11.68
N TYR A 149 -3.13 -5.99 11.79
CA TYR A 149 -3.82 -5.56 13.00
C TYR A 149 -3.49 -6.44 14.20
N THR A 150 -3.39 -7.76 14.01
CA THR A 150 -3.00 -8.70 15.08
C THR A 150 -1.59 -8.39 15.59
N SER A 151 -0.63 -8.17 14.70
CA SER A 151 0.75 -7.82 15.07
C SER A 151 0.84 -6.47 15.77
N PHE A 152 0.06 -5.49 15.31
CA PHE A 152 -0.03 -4.16 15.92
C PHE A 152 -0.57 -4.23 17.35
N LEU A 153 -1.71 -4.91 17.57
CA LEU A 153 -2.31 -5.08 18.89
C LEU A 153 -1.39 -5.85 19.86
N LYS A 154 -0.68 -6.87 19.36
CA LYS A 154 0.32 -7.60 20.16
C LYS A 154 1.43 -6.66 20.63
N LYS A 155 1.99 -5.85 19.72
CA LYS A 155 3.06 -4.90 20.04
C LYS A 155 2.61 -3.83 21.03
N GLU A 156 1.37 -3.37 20.92
CA GLU A 156 0.77 -2.38 21.84
C GLU A 156 0.56 -2.99 23.23
N SER A 157 0.05 -4.24 23.31
CA SER A 157 -0.06 -4.98 24.57
C SER A 157 1.30 -5.21 25.25
N GLU A 158 2.35 -5.54 24.49
CA GLU A 158 3.71 -5.69 25.03
C GLU A 158 4.25 -4.35 25.57
N ARG A 159 4.01 -3.23 24.88
CA ARG A 159 4.38 -1.89 25.35
C ARG A 159 3.66 -1.53 26.66
N ALA A 160 2.35 -1.77 26.74
CA ALA A 160 1.57 -1.53 27.93
C ALA A 160 2.06 -2.36 29.13
N LYS A 161 2.41 -3.64 28.92
CA LYS A 161 3.04 -4.48 29.95
C LYS A 161 4.40 -3.96 30.41
N MET A 162 5.22 -3.45 29.51
CA MET A 162 6.54 -2.87 29.84
C MET A 162 6.38 -1.58 30.64
N GLN A 163 5.44 -0.71 30.28
CA GLN A 163 5.13 0.50 31.02
C GLN A 163 4.64 0.18 32.44
N GLY A 164 3.68 -0.74 32.59
CA GLY A 164 3.19 -1.16 33.91
C GLY A 164 4.29 -1.75 34.81
N LYS A 165 5.24 -2.50 34.23
CA LYS A 165 6.42 -2.99 35.00
C LYS A 165 7.33 -1.84 35.44
N ALA A 166 7.57 -0.86 34.57
CA ALA A 166 8.40 0.30 34.89
C ALA A 166 7.77 1.14 36.01
N GLU A 167 6.47 1.40 35.94
CA GLU A 167 5.71 2.10 36.97
C GLU A 167 5.76 1.36 38.31
N MET A 168 5.56 0.03 38.31
CA MET A 168 5.66 -0.78 39.50
C MET A 168 7.06 -0.71 40.12
N GLN A 169 8.14 -0.78 39.35
CA GLN A 169 9.50 -0.63 39.80
C GLN A 169 9.74 0.75 40.42
N GLN A 170 9.18 1.79 39.86
CA GLN A 170 9.29 3.16 40.39
C GLN A 170 8.60 3.28 41.76
N TRP A 171 7.40 2.69 41.91
CA TRP A 171 6.71 2.67 43.20
C TRP A 171 7.49 1.89 44.27
N VAL A 172 8.05 0.72 43.92
CA VAL A 172 8.91 -0.07 44.84
C VAL A 172 10.13 0.74 45.26
N PHE A 173 10.77 1.44 44.33
CA PHE A 173 11.91 2.30 44.65
C PHE A 173 11.52 3.43 45.63
N CYS A 174 10.40 4.11 45.40
CA CYS A 174 9.89 5.14 46.31
C CYS A 174 9.61 4.61 47.72
N LEU A 175 9.04 3.40 47.84
CA LEU A 175 8.82 2.75 49.15
C LEU A 175 10.13 2.43 49.87
N ILE A 176 11.15 1.93 49.18
CA ILE A 176 12.46 1.68 49.75
C ILE A 176 13.10 2.97 50.29
N VAL A 177 13.05 4.06 49.50
CA VAL A 177 13.57 5.37 49.93
C VAL A 177 12.85 5.86 51.21
N LEU A 178 11.52 5.72 51.25
CA LEU A 178 10.72 6.13 52.40
C LEU A 178 11.08 5.33 53.63
N LEU A 179 11.27 4.00 53.54
CA LEU A 179 11.73 3.15 54.62
C LEU A 179 13.12 3.54 55.12
N CYS A 180 14.06 3.87 54.22
CA CYS A 180 15.38 4.37 54.61
C CYS A 180 15.28 5.68 55.39
N PHE A 181 14.42 6.60 55.03
CA PHE A 181 14.17 7.84 55.75
C PHE A 181 13.63 7.54 57.18
N ILE A 182 12.68 6.65 57.30
CA ILE A 182 12.14 6.25 58.64
C ILE A 182 13.24 5.68 59.52
N VAL A 183 14.10 4.80 58.98
CA VAL A 183 15.23 4.21 59.74
C VAL A 183 16.21 5.29 60.19
N VAL A 184 16.56 6.25 59.34
CA VAL A 184 17.44 7.39 59.70
C VAL A 184 16.83 8.23 60.81
N ILE A 185 15.53 8.55 60.73
CA ILE A 185 14.84 9.32 61.79
C ILE A 185 14.86 8.54 63.12
N PHE A 186 14.62 7.21 63.06
CA PHE A 186 14.66 6.37 64.22
C PHE A 186 16.06 6.36 64.87
N ILE A 187 17.13 6.22 64.11
CA ILE A 187 18.50 6.27 64.57
C ILE A 187 18.81 7.62 65.27
N LEU A 188 18.40 8.74 64.66
CA LEU A 188 18.57 10.08 65.19
C LEU A 188 17.80 10.24 66.52
N TYR A 189 16.58 9.69 66.59
CA TYR A 189 15.77 9.67 67.81
C TYR A 189 16.45 8.90 68.94
N VAL A 190 16.93 7.70 68.68
CA VAL A 190 17.65 6.84 69.66
C VAL A 190 18.93 7.54 70.12
N TYR A 191 19.70 8.14 69.20
CA TYR A 191 20.92 8.88 69.51
C TYR A 191 20.62 10.07 70.40
N LYS A 192 19.59 10.86 70.14
CA LYS A 192 19.17 11.99 70.95
C LYS A 192 18.70 11.58 72.34
N SER A 193 17.93 10.47 72.44
CA SER A 193 17.48 9.88 73.70
C SER A 193 18.66 9.44 74.56
N TYR A 194 19.62 8.74 73.94
CA TYR A 194 20.82 8.25 74.61
C TYR A 194 21.67 9.42 75.13
N LYS A 195 21.87 10.43 74.36
CA LYS A 195 22.60 11.66 74.79
C LYS A 195 21.88 12.37 75.92
N HIS A 196 20.56 12.38 75.94
CA HIS A 196 19.78 13.01 77.00
C HIS A 196 19.92 12.20 78.31
N GLN A 197 19.93 10.87 78.28
CA GLN A 197 20.14 10.00 79.43
C GLN A 197 21.53 10.20 80.01
N ILE A 198 22.57 10.26 79.24
CA ILE A 198 23.93 10.51 79.71
C ILE A 198 24.00 11.90 80.39
N LYS A 199 23.35 12.90 79.87
CA LYS A 199 23.34 14.28 80.48
C LYS A 199 22.65 14.19 81.89
N LEU A 200 21.52 13.51 82.02
CA LEU A 200 20.82 13.37 83.26
C LEU A 200 21.65 12.58 84.29
N HIS A 201 22.40 11.56 83.86
CA HIS A 201 23.29 10.78 84.74
C HIS A 201 24.43 11.68 85.29
N MET A 202 25.04 12.48 84.46
CA MET A 202 26.11 13.39 84.89
C MET A 202 25.62 14.56 85.76
N GLU A 203 24.34 14.93 85.66
CA GLU A 203 23.72 15.96 86.55
C GLU A 203 23.35 15.33 87.92
N HIS A 204 23.16 14.01 88.07
CA HIS A 204 22.88 13.30 89.31
C HIS A 204 24.14 12.99 90.09
N GLU A 205 25.30 12.94 89.45
CA GLU A 205 26.59 12.66 90.16
C GLU A 205 27.30 13.95 90.62
N ARG A 206 26.69 15.16 90.40
CA ARG A 206 27.17 16.40 90.95
C ARG A 206 26.38 16.80 92.19
#